data_0cf19053567b9807d111a7235e70062c
#
_entry.id   0cf19053567b9807d111a7235e70062c
#
_cell.length_a   1.000
_cell.length_b   1.000
_cell.length_c   1.000
_cell.angle_alpha   90.00
_cell.angle_beta   90.00
_cell.angle_gamma   90.00
#
_symmetry.space_group_name_H-M   'P 1'
#
loop_
_entity.id
_entity.type
_entity.pdbx_description
1 polymer ?
#
loop_
_entity_poly.entity_id
_entity_poly.type
_entity_poly.pdbx_seq_one_letter_code
_entity_poly.pdbx_strand_id
1 'polypeptide(L)'
;MTTTPTTTPAPATGTAKISVRDVRKTFELKGQEFVALERVNLDIADNEFVTVVGPSGCGKSTLMNILAGLETPTSGHAVVDGKDVAGPGPERGVIFQQYALFPWLTVRKNVEFGLKVAGLPRAQRRERADHFIRMVGLEQFADALPKMLSGGMKQRCAIARAYAVNPSILLMDEPFGALDALTRVKLQEQLLDTWSREKRTVMFITHDVDEAVFLANRVIVMAARPGRIYDVIDVDLPYPRTEDVRLSPEFADLRNRVWHSVYHQEPGIAAGAASS
;
A
#
# COMPACT_ATOMS: atom_id res chain seq x y z
N MET A 1 22.96 -30.95 14.33
CA MET A 1 22.81 -29.54 14.01
C MET A 1 21.33 -29.21 14.18
N THR A 2 21.01 -28.52 15.24
CA THR A 2 19.65 -28.31 15.74
C THR A 2 19.04 -27.15 14.97
N THR A 3 18.02 -27.46 14.15
CA THR A 3 17.21 -26.44 13.45
C THR A 3 16.27 -25.77 14.44
N THR A 4 16.52 -24.51 14.73
CA THR A 4 15.62 -23.66 15.52
C THR A 4 14.38 -23.33 14.66
N PRO A 5 13.16 -23.55 15.16
CA PRO A 5 11.96 -23.14 14.43
C PRO A 5 11.86 -21.62 14.41
N THR A 6 11.64 -21.07 13.22
CA THR A 6 11.37 -19.64 13.02
C THR A 6 10.06 -19.27 13.73
N THR A 7 10.19 -18.60 14.85
CA THR A 7 9.06 -18.11 15.65
C THR A 7 8.42 -16.94 14.89
N THR A 8 7.19 -17.11 14.45
CA THR A 8 6.34 -15.99 14.00
C THR A 8 6.24 -14.98 15.14
N PRO A 9 6.56 -13.69 14.94
CA PRO A 9 6.44 -12.69 15.99
C PRO A 9 5.00 -12.61 16.46
N ALA A 10 4.82 -12.58 17.78
CA ALA A 10 3.52 -12.45 18.42
C ALA A 10 2.87 -11.11 18.03
N PRO A 11 1.52 -11.04 17.87
CA PRO A 11 0.84 -9.82 17.52
C PRO A 11 1.00 -8.79 18.64
N ALA A 12 1.25 -7.53 18.24
CA ALA A 12 1.19 -6.39 19.12
C ALA A 12 -0.18 -6.38 19.85
N THR A 13 -0.19 -6.11 21.15
CA THR A 13 -1.35 -6.16 22.05
C THR A 13 -2.36 -5.02 21.81
N GLY A 14 -2.82 -4.85 20.58
CA GLY A 14 -3.91 -3.98 20.16
C GLY A 14 -4.80 -4.72 19.16
N THR A 15 -6.08 -4.40 19.12
CA THR A 15 -6.99 -4.95 18.10
C THR A 15 -6.48 -4.52 16.72
N ALA A 16 -6.13 -5.49 15.87
CA ALA A 16 -5.64 -5.21 14.53
C ALA A 16 -6.72 -4.48 13.71
N LYS A 17 -6.34 -3.39 13.04
CA LYS A 17 -7.21 -2.66 12.10
C LYS A 17 -7.49 -3.49 10.85
N ILE A 18 -6.45 -4.17 10.37
CA ILE A 18 -6.51 -5.12 9.26
C ILE A 18 -5.94 -6.44 9.75
N SER A 19 -6.65 -7.53 9.51
CA SER A 19 -6.22 -8.88 9.86
C SER A 19 -6.41 -9.81 8.67
N VAL A 20 -5.35 -10.52 8.30
CA VAL A 20 -5.34 -11.51 7.21
C VAL A 20 -5.00 -12.85 7.83
N ARG A 21 -5.84 -13.88 7.58
CA ARG A 21 -5.67 -15.22 8.16
C ARG A 21 -5.71 -16.28 7.07
N ASP A 22 -4.60 -16.97 6.92
CA ASP A 22 -4.40 -18.11 6.01
C ASP A 22 -4.90 -17.85 4.58
N VAL A 23 -4.76 -16.59 4.12
CA VAL A 23 -5.25 -16.18 2.81
C VAL A 23 -4.46 -16.90 1.72
N ARG A 24 -5.19 -17.65 0.89
CA ARG A 24 -4.73 -18.25 -0.35
C ARG A 24 -5.52 -17.67 -1.52
N LYS A 25 -4.84 -17.37 -2.60
CA LYS A 25 -5.48 -16.94 -3.86
C LYS A 25 -4.90 -17.69 -5.02
N THR A 26 -5.77 -18.32 -5.80
CA THR A 26 -5.42 -18.96 -7.05
C THR A 26 -6.17 -18.33 -8.21
N PHE A 27 -5.56 -18.38 -9.38
CA PHE A 27 -6.15 -18.00 -10.65
C PHE A 27 -6.06 -19.16 -11.63
N GLU A 28 -7.01 -19.28 -12.51
CA GLU A 28 -6.93 -20.20 -13.62
C GLU A 28 -6.28 -19.52 -14.83
N LEU A 29 -5.13 -20.00 -15.27
CA LEU A 29 -4.40 -19.49 -16.42
C LEU A 29 -4.23 -20.61 -17.44
N LYS A 30 -4.88 -20.50 -18.58
CA LYS A 30 -4.80 -21.51 -19.69
C LYS A 30 -5.10 -22.93 -19.21
N GLY A 31 -6.10 -23.10 -18.35
CA GLY A 31 -6.51 -24.39 -17.81
C GLY A 31 -5.58 -24.96 -16.72
N GLN A 32 -4.63 -24.16 -16.21
CA GLN A 32 -3.76 -24.53 -15.09
C GLN A 32 -3.98 -23.63 -13.90
N GLU A 33 -3.95 -24.19 -12.69
CA GLU A 33 -4.03 -23.43 -11.46
C GLU A 33 -2.70 -22.68 -11.22
N PHE A 34 -2.79 -21.37 -11.07
CA PHE A 34 -1.68 -20.51 -10.68
C PHE A 34 -1.90 -19.99 -9.25
N VAL A 35 -1.03 -20.38 -8.32
CA VAL A 35 -1.10 -19.92 -6.93
C VAL A 35 -0.41 -18.57 -6.81
N ALA A 36 -1.19 -17.50 -6.67
CA ALA A 36 -0.69 -16.15 -6.52
C ALA A 36 -0.29 -15.84 -5.06
N LEU A 37 -1.09 -16.32 -4.09
CA LEU A 37 -0.82 -16.18 -2.66
C LEU A 37 -1.02 -17.53 -1.97
N GLU A 38 -0.12 -17.84 -1.03
CA GLU A 38 -0.17 -19.07 -0.23
C GLU A 38 -0.01 -18.75 1.26
N ARG A 39 -1.05 -19.04 2.06
CA ARG A 39 -1.07 -18.89 3.52
C ARG A 39 -0.53 -17.56 4.05
N VAL A 40 -1.04 -16.45 3.50
CA VAL A 40 -0.65 -15.12 3.96
C VAL A 40 -1.33 -14.85 5.29
N ASN A 41 -0.52 -14.52 6.30
CA ASN A 41 -0.95 -14.09 7.62
C ASN A 41 -0.31 -12.73 7.92
N LEU A 42 -1.13 -11.71 8.22
CA LEU A 42 -0.67 -10.35 8.44
C LEU A 42 -1.65 -9.61 9.35
N ASP A 43 -1.11 -8.91 10.34
CA ASP A 43 -1.86 -7.92 11.12
C ASP A 43 -1.27 -6.53 10.88
N ILE A 44 -2.13 -5.55 10.68
CA ILE A 44 -1.76 -4.13 10.62
C ILE A 44 -2.55 -3.43 11.72
N ALA A 45 -1.84 -2.75 12.62
CA ALA A 45 -2.44 -2.02 13.73
C ALA A 45 -3.18 -0.75 13.26
N ASP A 46 -4.05 -0.22 14.11
CA ASP A 46 -4.69 1.06 13.83
C ASP A 46 -3.63 2.17 13.78
N ASN A 47 -3.75 3.05 12.80
CA ASN A 47 -2.81 4.15 12.55
C ASN A 47 -1.36 3.73 12.22
N GLU A 48 -1.14 2.49 11.85
CA GLU A 48 0.17 2.00 11.42
C GLU A 48 0.41 2.32 9.93
N PHE A 49 1.63 2.72 9.60
CA PHE A 49 2.10 2.84 8.22
C PHE A 49 2.96 1.61 7.88
N VAL A 50 2.43 0.72 7.07
CA VAL A 50 3.13 -0.50 6.63
C VAL A 50 3.49 -0.37 5.16
N THR A 51 4.74 -0.69 4.82
CA THR A 51 5.13 -0.86 3.42
C THR A 51 5.26 -2.33 3.08
N VAL A 52 4.93 -2.68 1.84
CA VAL A 52 5.04 -4.04 1.29
C VAL A 52 6.00 -4.03 0.12
N VAL A 53 7.10 -4.75 0.25
CA VAL A 53 8.12 -4.88 -0.78
C VAL A 53 8.30 -6.34 -1.21
N GLY A 54 8.91 -6.56 -2.35
CA GLY A 54 9.22 -7.88 -2.86
C GLY A 54 9.31 -7.90 -4.39
N PRO A 55 9.79 -8.99 -4.99
CA PRO A 55 9.98 -9.10 -6.44
C PRO A 55 8.67 -8.94 -7.21
N SER A 56 8.78 -8.64 -8.49
CA SER A 56 7.61 -8.56 -9.37
C SER A 56 6.88 -9.92 -9.42
N GLY A 57 5.55 -9.87 -9.36
CA GLY A 57 4.72 -11.08 -9.39
C GLY A 57 4.67 -11.87 -8.07
N CYS A 58 5.17 -11.33 -6.95
CA CYS A 58 5.03 -11.99 -5.64
C CYS A 58 3.66 -11.80 -4.96
N GLY A 59 2.68 -11.19 -5.63
CA GLY A 59 1.30 -11.12 -5.13
C GLY A 59 0.95 -9.86 -4.32
N LYS A 60 1.80 -8.82 -4.25
CA LYS A 60 1.53 -7.57 -3.50
C LYS A 60 0.20 -6.93 -3.88
N SER A 61 -0.01 -6.67 -5.18
CA SER A 61 -1.26 -6.08 -5.68
C SER A 61 -2.46 -7.03 -5.48
N THR A 62 -2.26 -8.35 -5.54
CA THR A 62 -3.30 -9.34 -5.25
C THR A 62 -3.75 -9.25 -3.78
N LEU A 63 -2.78 -9.18 -2.85
CA LEU A 63 -3.08 -9.00 -1.43
C LEU A 63 -3.82 -7.68 -1.20
N MET A 64 -3.35 -6.58 -1.79
CA MET A 64 -4.01 -5.29 -1.69
C MET A 64 -5.44 -5.32 -2.26
N ASN A 65 -5.65 -5.97 -3.40
CA ASN A 65 -6.99 -6.10 -4.01
C ASN A 65 -7.95 -6.91 -3.13
N ILE A 66 -7.46 -7.93 -2.42
CA ILE A 66 -8.26 -8.67 -1.43
C ILE A 66 -8.66 -7.74 -0.28
N LEU A 67 -7.72 -6.96 0.26
CA LEU A 67 -8.00 -5.99 1.32
C LEU A 67 -8.92 -4.86 0.85
N ALA A 68 -8.83 -4.46 -0.40
CA ALA A 68 -9.74 -3.49 -1.01
C ALA A 68 -11.16 -4.04 -1.25
N GLY A 69 -11.34 -5.37 -1.18
CA GLY A 69 -12.60 -6.05 -1.51
C GLY A 69 -12.87 -6.14 -3.02
N LEU A 70 -11.83 -6.00 -3.84
CA LEU A 70 -11.89 -6.11 -5.30
C LEU A 70 -11.64 -7.53 -5.78
N GLU A 71 -11.02 -8.35 -4.93
CA GLU A 71 -10.75 -9.76 -5.15
C GLU A 71 -11.19 -10.57 -3.94
N THR A 72 -11.76 -11.76 -4.17
CA THR A 72 -12.10 -12.70 -3.11
C THR A 72 -10.98 -13.72 -2.95
N PRO A 73 -10.50 -14.03 -1.74
CA PRO A 73 -9.54 -15.11 -1.55
C PRO A 73 -10.16 -16.46 -1.91
N THR A 74 -9.34 -17.41 -2.37
CA THR A 74 -9.78 -18.79 -2.65
C THR A 74 -10.04 -19.54 -1.34
N SER A 75 -9.23 -19.26 -0.30
CA SER A 75 -9.45 -19.73 1.07
C SER A 75 -8.81 -18.77 2.05
N GLY A 76 -9.12 -18.92 3.34
CA GLY A 76 -8.76 -17.94 4.37
C GLY A 76 -9.69 -16.73 4.32
N HIS A 77 -9.40 -15.71 5.12
CA HIS A 77 -10.23 -14.50 5.18
C HIS A 77 -9.39 -13.27 5.53
N ALA A 78 -9.92 -12.11 5.15
CA ALA A 78 -9.40 -10.81 5.51
C ALA A 78 -10.47 -10.03 6.28
N VAL A 79 -10.07 -9.37 7.36
CA VAL A 79 -10.94 -8.62 8.26
C VAL A 79 -10.46 -7.18 8.33
N VAL A 80 -11.37 -6.23 8.26
CA VAL A 80 -11.14 -4.80 8.43
C VAL A 80 -12.12 -4.27 9.46
N ASP A 81 -11.61 -3.58 10.49
CA ASP A 81 -12.44 -3.08 11.61
C ASP A 81 -13.33 -4.18 12.23
N GLY A 82 -12.78 -5.39 12.38
CA GLY A 82 -13.50 -6.53 12.94
C GLY A 82 -14.59 -7.14 12.04
N LYS A 83 -14.67 -6.72 10.76
CA LYS A 83 -15.65 -7.22 9.78
C LYS A 83 -14.94 -7.88 8.60
N ASP A 84 -15.48 -9.01 8.14
CA ASP A 84 -14.98 -9.65 6.93
C ASP A 84 -15.09 -8.74 5.72
N VAL A 85 -14.05 -8.76 4.87
CA VAL A 85 -14.02 -8.01 3.62
C VAL A 85 -14.87 -8.73 2.58
N ALA A 86 -16.14 -8.36 2.48
CA ALA A 86 -17.09 -8.93 1.51
C ALA A 86 -17.13 -8.16 0.17
N GLY A 87 -16.55 -6.96 0.10
CA GLY A 87 -16.53 -6.11 -1.09
C GLY A 87 -15.90 -4.75 -0.82
N PRO A 88 -15.88 -3.82 -1.80
CA PRO A 88 -15.38 -2.46 -1.61
C PRO A 88 -16.16 -1.71 -0.54
N GLY A 89 -15.47 -0.88 0.26
CA GLY A 89 -16.07 -0.10 1.33
C GLY A 89 -15.55 1.35 1.37
N PRO A 90 -16.35 2.30 1.87
CA PRO A 90 -15.98 3.72 1.94
C PRO A 90 -14.84 4.01 2.92
N GLU A 91 -14.59 3.11 3.89
CA GLU A 91 -13.49 3.20 4.85
C GLU A 91 -12.12 2.93 4.22
N ARG A 92 -12.08 2.41 3.00
CA ARG A 92 -10.86 2.05 2.28
C ARG A 92 -10.68 2.93 1.04
N GLY A 93 -9.67 3.79 1.07
CA GLY A 93 -9.21 4.56 -0.09
C GLY A 93 -8.16 3.76 -0.85
N VAL A 94 -8.32 3.61 -2.17
CA VAL A 94 -7.39 2.86 -3.00
C VAL A 94 -6.72 3.79 -4.01
N ILE A 95 -5.39 3.72 -4.10
CA ILE A 95 -4.58 4.35 -5.15
C ILE A 95 -3.94 3.22 -5.97
N PHE A 96 -4.37 3.10 -7.22
CA PHE A 96 -3.86 2.07 -8.13
C PHE A 96 -2.60 2.54 -8.85
N GLN A 97 -1.76 1.60 -9.25
CA GLN A 97 -0.60 1.83 -10.12
C GLN A 97 -1.01 2.51 -11.45
N GLN A 98 -2.11 2.07 -12.05
CA GLN A 98 -2.74 2.76 -13.16
C GLN A 98 -3.75 3.76 -12.58
N TYR A 99 -3.53 5.02 -12.71
CA TYR A 99 -4.21 6.18 -12.08
C TYR A 99 -5.73 6.07 -11.88
N ALA A 100 -6.43 5.22 -12.64
CA ALA A 100 -7.88 4.97 -12.61
C ALA A 100 -8.74 6.27 -12.55
N LEU A 101 -8.29 7.33 -13.24
CA LEU A 101 -9.04 8.57 -13.34
C LEU A 101 -10.20 8.42 -14.32
N PHE A 102 -11.33 9.06 -14.02
CA PHE A 102 -12.45 9.18 -14.95
C PHE A 102 -12.06 10.13 -16.10
N PRO A 103 -11.86 9.63 -17.33
CA PRO A 103 -11.28 10.43 -18.42
C PRO A 103 -12.19 11.57 -18.91
N TRP A 104 -13.49 11.50 -18.62
CA TRP A 104 -14.49 12.53 -18.94
C TRP A 104 -14.71 13.57 -17.84
N LEU A 105 -14.06 13.42 -16.69
CA LEU A 105 -14.12 14.36 -15.58
C LEU A 105 -12.83 15.19 -15.51
N THR A 106 -12.97 16.48 -15.17
CA THR A 106 -11.81 17.32 -14.85
C THR A 106 -11.08 16.85 -13.58
N VAL A 107 -9.88 17.35 -13.34
CA VAL A 107 -9.14 17.09 -12.09
C VAL A 107 -10.03 17.34 -10.87
N ARG A 108 -10.64 18.52 -10.79
CA ARG A 108 -11.55 18.89 -9.70
C ARG A 108 -12.70 17.89 -9.55
N LYS A 109 -13.37 17.54 -10.66
CA LYS A 109 -14.50 16.62 -10.63
C LYS A 109 -14.08 15.19 -10.29
N ASN A 110 -12.86 14.77 -10.66
CA ASN A 110 -12.28 13.50 -10.21
C ASN A 110 -12.12 13.47 -8.68
N VAL A 111 -11.57 14.55 -8.10
CA VAL A 111 -11.38 14.66 -6.65
C VAL A 111 -12.72 14.79 -5.91
N GLU A 112 -13.68 15.54 -6.47
CA GLU A 112 -15.03 15.68 -5.90
C GLU A 112 -15.88 14.41 -5.98
N PHE A 113 -15.51 13.44 -6.83
CA PHE A 113 -16.39 12.31 -7.16
C PHE A 113 -16.78 11.50 -5.92
N GLY A 114 -15.81 11.05 -5.13
CA GLY A 114 -16.07 10.29 -3.90
C GLY A 114 -16.86 11.10 -2.86
N LEU A 115 -16.57 12.39 -2.73
CA LEU A 115 -17.31 13.31 -1.86
C LEU A 115 -18.77 13.47 -2.30
N LYS A 116 -19.01 13.45 -3.61
CA LYS A 116 -20.37 13.47 -4.16
C LYS A 116 -21.13 12.19 -3.84
N VAL A 117 -20.49 11.03 -3.97
CA VAL A 117 -21.07 9.74 -3.62
C VAL A 117 -21.39 9.68 -2.12
N ALA A 118 -20.52 10.25 -1.28
CA ALA A 118 -20.74 10.36 0.17
C ALA A 118 -21.81 11.41 0.56
N GLY A 119 -22.46 12.08 -0.41
CA GLY A 119 -23.57 13.00 -0.17
C GLY A 119 -23.21 14.40 0.32
N LEU A 120 -21.90 14.79 0.29
CA LEU A 120 -21.49 16.12 0.76
C LEU A 120 -22.11 17.25 -0.10
N PRO A 121 -22.52 18.38 0.52
CA PRO A 121 -22.98 19.58 -0.19
C PRO A 121 -21.95 20.13 -1.15
N ARG A 122 -22.39 20.75 -2.26
CA ARG A 122 -21.52 21.23 -3.35
C ARG A 122 -20.40 22.18 -2.85
N ALA A 123 -20.72 23.10 -1.94
CA ALA A 123 -19.74 24.04 -1.40
C ALA A 123 -18.60 23.32 -0.65
N GLN A 124 -18.96 22.40 0.25
CA GLN A 124 -17.99 21.60 1.02
C GLN A 124 -17.15 20.68 0.13
N ARG A 125 -17.77 20.05 -0.90
CA ARG A 125 -17.01 19.24 -1.86
C ARG A 125 -15.95 20.07 -2.57
N ARG A 126 -16.33 21.28 -3.03
CA ARG A 126 -15.42 22.17 -3.76
C ARG A 126 -14.26 22.61 -2.88
N GLU A 127 -14.56 23.09 -1.68
CA GLU A 127 -13.54 23.53 -0.71
C GLU A 127 -12.54 22.41 -0.41
N ARG A 128 -13.05 21.21 -0.13
CA ARG A 128 -12.23 20.05 0.19
C ARG A 128 -11.43 19.58 -1.02
N ALA A 129 -12.01 19.52 -2.21
CA ALA A 129 -11.31 19.19 -3.43
C ALA A 129 -10.19 20.19 -3.72
N ASP A 130 -10.47 21.50 -3.59
CA ASP A 130 -9.47 22.56 -3.80
C ASP A 130 -8.31 22.46 -2.82
N HIS A 131 -8.57 22.06 -1.54
CA HIS A 131 -7.53 21.81 -0.55
C HIS A 131 -6.56 20.70 -1.03
N PHE A 132 -7.06 19.54 -1.42
CA PHE A 132 -6.20 18.42 -1.85
C PHE A 132 -5.57 18.65 -3.23
N ILE A 133 -6.21 19.40 -4.12
CA ILE A 133 -5.61 19.81 -5.40
C ILE A 133 -4.42 20.73 -5.16
N ARG A 134 -4.49 21.66 -4.20
CA ARG A 134 -3.36 22.49 -3.78
C ARG A 134 -2.24 21.66 -3.16
N MET A 135 -2.59 20.74 -2.25
CA MET A 135 -1.63 19.85 -1.60
C MET A 135 -0.74 19.12 -2.62
N VAL A 136 -1.31 18.70 -3.75
CA VAL A 136 -0.56 18.00 -4.80
C VAL A 136 -0.04 18.93 -5.92
N GLY A 137 -0.20 20.25 -5.82
CA GLY A 137 0.31 21.24 -6.78
C GLY A 137 -0.36 21.14 -8.15
N LEU A 138 -1.68 21.00 -8.20
CA LEU A 138 -2.47 20.91 -9.44
C LEU A 138 -3.50 22.03 -9.60
N GLU A 139 -3.36 23.17 -8.89
CA GLU A 139 -4.34 24.26 -8.90
C GLU A 139 -4.60 24.78 -10.31
N GLN A 140 -3.52 25.01 -11.07
CA GLN A 140 -3.62 25.54 -12.45
C GLN A 140 -4.27 24.56 -13.44
N PHE A 141 -4.35 23.27 -13.06
CA PHE A 141 -4.91 22.18 -13.85
C PHE A 141 -6.25 21.68 -13.31
N ALA A 142 -6.85 22.38 -12.34
CA ALA A 142 -8.08 21.92 -11.68
C ALA A 142 -9.24 21.65 -12.65
N ASP A 143 -9.33 22.42 -13.72
CA ASP A 143 -10.37 22.28 -14.72
C ASP A 143 -9.92 21.54 -16.00
N ALA A 144 -8.67 21.02 -16.02
CA ALA A 144 -8.15 20.20 -17.11
C ALA A 144 -8.71 18.76 -17.06
N LEU A 145 -8.84 18.15 -18.25
CA LEU A 145 -9.17 16.72 -18.40
C LEU A 145 -7.90 15.86 -18.25
N PRO A 146 -8.03 14.60 -17.82
CA PRO A 146 -6.89 13.68 -17.66
C PRO A 146 -5.99 13.53 -18.89
N LYS A 147 -6.56 13.63 -20.11
CA LYS A 147 -5.78 13.57 -21.35
C LYS A 147 -4.78 14.72 -21.53
N MET A 148 -4.97 15.82 -20.80
CA MET A 148 -4.11 17.02 -20.83
C MET A 148 -2.99 16.95 -19.77
N LEU A 149 -2.96 15.89 -18.96
CA LEU A 149 -2.03 15.75 -17.84
C LEU A 149 -0.87 14.79 -18.20
N SER A 150 0.32 15.09 -17.71
CA SER A 150 1.43 14.13 -17.69
C SER A 150 1.12 12.93 -16.77
N GLY A 151 1.90 11.85 -16.89
CA GLY A 151 1.77 10.67 -16.00
C GLY A 151 1.83 11.04 -14.52
N GLY A 152 2.84 11.83 -14.13
CA GLY A 152 2.98 12.30 -12.75
C GLY A 152 1.83 13.20 -12.27
N MET A 153 1.27 14.04 -13.16
CA MET A 153 0.08 14.85 -12.82
C MET A 153 -1.16 13.99 -12.62
N LYS A 154 -1.35 12.94 -13.43
CA LYS A 154 -2.44 11.97 -13.26
C LYS A 154 -2.31 11.25 -11.91
N GLN A 155 -1.10 10.85 -11.55
CA GLN A 155 -0.83 10.22 -10.27
C GLN A 155 -1.17 11.14 -9.10
N ARG A 156 -0.71 12.39 -9.14
CA ARG A 156 -1.05 13.40 -8.13
C ARG A 156 -2.57 13.64 -8.02
N CYS A 157 -3.28 13.65 -9.13
CA CYS A 157 -4.75 13.74 -9.12
C CYS A 157 -5.40 12.51 -8.45
N ALA A 158 -4.90 11.30 -8.70
CA ALA A 158 -5.38 10.07 -8.04
C ALA A 158 -5.13 10.09 -6.52
N ILE A 159 -3.97 10.59 -6.09
CA ILE A 159 -3.65 10.81 -4.68
C ILE A 159 -4.65 11.80 -4.06
N ALA A 160 -4.83 12.99 -4.64
CA ALA A 160 -5.78 13.99 -4.15
C ALA A 160 -7.21 13.43 -4.04
N ARG A 161 -7.65 12.62 -5.02
CA ARG A 161 -8.96 11.96 -5.01
C ARG A 161 -9.12 10.99 -3.84
N ALA A 162 -8.10 10.16 -3.58
CA ALA A 162 -8.15 9.18 -2.50
C ALA A 162 -8.16 9.86 -1.13
N TYR A 163 -7.36 10.92 -0.95
CA TYR A 163 -7.30 11.67 0.30
C TYR A 163 -8.58 12.48 0.57
N ALA A 164 -9.23 13.00 -0.46
CA ALA A 164 -10.39 13.85 -0.31
C ALA A 164 -11.55 13.17 0.43
N VAL A 165 -11.78 11.88 0.26
CA VAL A 165 -12.88 11.15 0.92
C VAL A 165 -12.61 10.82 2.38
N ASN A 166 -11.38 11.04 2.86
CA ASN A 166 -10.98 10.80 4.26
C ASN A 166 -11.18 9.37 4.75
N PRO A 167 -10.68 8.36 4.04
CA PRO A 167 -10.83 6.99 4.46
C PRO A 167 -9.98 6.71 5.71
N SER A 168 -10.41 5.76 6.55
CA SER A 168 -9.61 5.32 7.73
C SER A 168 -8.43 4.44 7.33
N ILE A 169 -8.50 3.83 6.15
CA ILE A 169 -7.45 2.98 5.58
C ILE A 169 -7.10 3.46 4.17
N LEU A 170 -5.80 3.58 3.90
CA LEU A 170 -5.26 3.88 2.58
C LEU A 170 -4.47 2.69 2.06
N LEU A 171 -4.88 2.17 0.91
CA LEU A 171 -4.22 1.10 0.18
C LEU A 171 -3.59 1.69 -1.08
N MET A 172 -2.27 1.63 -1.20
CA MET A 172 -1.54 2.32 -2.26
C MET A 172 -0.65 1.34 -3.02
N ASP A 173 -0.83 1.24 -4.34
CA ASP A 173 0.00 0.41 -5.21
C ASP A 173 0.91 1.29 -6.05
N GLU A 174 2.19 1.33 -5.69
CA GLU A 174 3.25 2.12 -6.34
C GLU A 174 2.85 3.57 -6.65
N PRO A 175 2.32 4.34 -5.66
CA PRO A 175 1.71 5.64 -5.92
C PRO A 175 2.68 6.70 -6.41
N PHE A 176 3.99 6.47 -6.31
CA PHE A 176 5.01 7.43 -6.73
C PHE A 176 5.86 6.94 -7.93
N GLY A 177 5.54 5.77 -8.51
CA GLY A 177 6.32 5.15 -9.57
C GLY A 177 6.46 5.99 -10.86
N ALA A 178 5.46 6.81 -11.18
CA ALA A 178 5.46 7.66 -12.38
C ALA A 178 6.00 9.09 -12.14
N LEU A 179 6.54 9.38 -10.96
CA LEU A 179 7.02 10.71 -10.58
C LEU A 179 8.53 10.85 -10.81
N ASP A 180 8.95 12.06 -11.18
CA ASP A 180 10.37 12.44 -11.12
C ASP A 180 10.88 12.46 -9.66
N ALA A 181 12.20 12.36 -9.50
CA ALA A 181 12.83 12.21 -8.18
C ALA A 181 12.49 13.34 -7.20
N LEU A 182 12.52 14.60 -7.66
CA LEU A 182 12.24 15.75 -6.79
C LEU A 182 10.78 15.82 -6.35
N THR A 183 9.87 15.58 -7.27
CA THR A 183 8.43 15.52 -6.97
C THR A 183 8.11 14.36 -6.03
N ARG A 184 8.76 13.21 -6.22
CA ARG A 184 8.61 12.02 -5.36
C ARG A 184 8.99 12.33 -3.92
N VAL A 185 10.18 12.90 -3.68
CA VAL A 185 10.64 13.27 -2.33
C VAL A 185 9.65 14.19 -1.65
N LYS A 186 9.21 15.26 -2.32
CA LYS A 186 8.23 16.21 -1.77
C LYS A 186 6.90 15.54 -1.39
N LEU A 187 6.40 14.64 -2.25
CA LEU A 187 5.12 13.96 -1.97
C LEU A 187 5.26 12.92 -0.86
N GLN A 188 6.41 12.27 -0.71
CA GLN A 188 6.70 11.37 0.42
C GLN A 188 6.68 12.14 1.74
N GLU A 189 7.34 13.30 1.80
CA GLU A 189 7.32 14.17 2.99
C GLU A 189 5.91 14.68 3.31
N GLN A 190 5.16 15.14 2.30
CA GLN A 190 3.77 15.56 2.47
C GLN A 190 2.85 14.43 2.92
N LEU A 191 3.08 13.21 2.40
CA LEU A 191 2.36 12.00 2.82
C LEU A 191 2.59 11.72 4.30
N LEU A 192 3.85 11.74 4.74
CA LEU A 192 4.21 11.52 6.15
C LEU A 192 3.68 12.62 7.06
N ASP A 193 3.79 13.89 6.67
CA ASP A 193 3.23 15.00 7.43
C ASP A 193 1.71 14.86 7.60
N THR A 194 1.00 14.56 6.51
CA THR A 194 -0.44 14.32 6.56
C THR A 194 -0.77 13.11 7.43
N TRP A 195 -0.04 12.00 7.27
CA TRP A 195 -0.25 10.80 8.07
C TRP A 195 0.01 11.05 9.57
N SER A 196 1.06 11.78 9.91
CA SER A 196 1.40 12.10 11.31
C SER A 196 0.32 12.90 12.02
N ARG A 197 -0.39 13.77 11.29
CA ARG A 197 -1.48 14.62 11.81
C ARG A 197 -2.81 13.91 11.88
N GLU A 198 -3.14 13.15 10.83
CA GLU A 198 -4.49 12.58 10.67
C GLU A 198 -4.58 11.14 11.20
N LYS A 199 -3.44 10.48 11.42
CA LYS A 199 -3.35 9.11 11.93
C LYS A 199 -4.31 8.15 11.21
N ARG A 200 -3.85 7.61 10.08
CA ARG A 200 -4.59 6.61 9.29
C ARG A 200 -3.78 5.34 9.16
N THR A 201 -4.45 4.24 9.02
CA THR A 201 -3.78 2.98 8.68
C THR A 201 -3.43 2.98 7.19
N VAL A 202 -2.17 2.73 6.88
CA VAL A 202 -1.66 2.76 5.51
C VAL A 202 -0.97 1.45 5.17
N MET A 203 -1.38 0.84 4.05
CA MET A 203 -0.61 -0.21 3.37
C MET A 203 -0.12 0.35 2.04
N PHE A 204 1.19 0.41 1.89
CA PHE A 204 1.87 1.05 0.76
C PHE A 204 2.77 0.04 0.06
N ILE A 205 2.47 -0.27 -1.20
CA ILE A 205 3.28 -1.16 -2.02
C ILE A 205 4.32 -0.34 -2.77
N THR A 206 5.56 -0.77 -2.72
CA THR A 206 6.64 -0.19 -3.50
C THR A 206 7.68 -1.25 -3.88
N HIS A 207 8.46 -1.00 -4.91
CA HIS A 207 9.66 -1.75 -5.25
C HIS A 207 10.95 -1.02 -4.84
N ASP A 208 10.84 0.19 -4.32
CA ASP A 208 11.95 1.03 -3.87
C ASP A 208 12.17 0.83 -2.36
N VAL A 209 13.34 0.28 -2.02
CA VAL A 209 13.70 -0.03 -0.62
C VAL A 209 13.89 1.23 0.22
N ASP A 210 14.46 2.30 -0.36
CA ASP A 210 14.63 3.58 0.34
C ASP A 210 13.27 4.19 0.69
N GLU A 211 12.32 4.13 -0.25
CA GLU A 211 10.94 4.56 -0.03
C GLU A 211 10.26 3.73 1.07
N ALA A 212 10.42 2.41 1.04
CA ALA A 212 9.84 1.52 2.02
C ALA A 212 10.31 1.84 3.45
N VAL A 213 11.61 2.00 3.65
CA VAL A 213 12.18 2.34 4.96
C VAL A 213 11.83 3.76 5.38
N PHE A 214 11.84 4.71 4.44
CA PHE A 214 11.55 6.11 4.77
C PHE A 214 10.12 6.32 5.26
N LEU A 215 9.15 5.59 4.71
CA LEU A 215 7.73 5.83 5.00
C LEU A 215 7.21 5.01 6.19
N ALA A 216 7.68 3.78 6.37
CA ALA A 216 7.00 2.80 7.20
C ALA A 216 7.38 2.82 8.69
N ASN A 217 6.42 2.39 9.53
CA ASN A 217 6.72 1.86 10.86
C ASN A 217 7.25 0.41 10.75
N ARG A 218 6.80 -0.32 9.72
CA ARG A 218 7.13 -1.71 9.51
C ARG A 218 7.15 -2.04 8.02
N VAL A 219 8.18 -2.75 7.58
CA VAL A 219 8.34 -3.24 6.21
C VAL A 219 7.99 -4.73 6.16
N ILE A 220 7.03 -5.08 5.33
CA ILE A 220 6.66 -6.46 5.02
C ILE A 220 7.38 -6.87 3.74
N VAL A 221 8.21 -7.88 3.82
CA VAL A 221 8.89 -8.46 2.66
C VAL A 221 8.13 -9.68 2.18
N MET A 222 7.72 -9.69 0.92
CA MET A 222 7.04 -10.82 0.30
C MET A 222 8.00 -11.60 -0.60
N ALA A 223 7.93 -12.93 -0.52
CA ALA A 223 8.57 -13.85 -1.47
C ALA A 223 7.61 -14.20 -2.61
N ALA A 224 8.19 -14.60 -3.75
CA ALA A 224 7.44 -15.07 -4.92
C ALA A 224 7.41 -16.59 -5.04
N ARG A 225 6.38 -17.08 -5.78
CA ARG A 225 6.25 -18.47 -6.29
C ARG A 225 6.20 -19.55 -5.21
N PRO A 226 5.14 -19.62 -4.42
CA PRO A 226 3.99 -18.71 -4.37
C PRO A 226 4.26 -17.47 -3.50
N GLY A 227 3.41 -16.46 -3.64
CA GLY A 227 3.45 -15.24 -2.83
C GLY A 227 3.17 -15.55 -1.36
N ARG A 228 4.08 -15.17 -0.48
CA ARG A 228 3.97 -15.36 0.98
C ARG A 228 4.75 -14.27 1.71
N ILE A 229 4.43 -14.05 2.97
CA ILE A 229 5.27 -13.20 3.83
C ILE A 229 6.59 -13.95 4.08
N TYR A 230 7.70 -13.28 3.78
CA TYR A 230 9.05 -13.81 3.97
C TYR A 230 9.70 -13.28 5.23
N ASP A 231 9.58 -11.96 5.44
CA ASP A 231 10.18 -11.27 6.58
C ASP A 231 9.31 -10.07 6.99
N VAL A 232 9.43 -9.65 8.24
CA VAL A 232 8.77 -8.48 8.80
C VAL A 232 9.82 -7.68 9.56
N ILE A 233 10.08 -6.45 9.14
CA ILE A 233 11.15 -5.61 9.66
C ILE A 233 10.55 -4.36 10.29
N ASP A 234 10.71 -4.20 11.59
CA ASP A 234 10.34 -2.97 12.29
C ASP A 234 11.31 -1.85 11.91
N VAL A 235 10.77 -0.65 11.70
CA VAL A 235 11.53 0.54 11.34
C VAL A 235 11.47 1.52 12.51
N ASP A 236 12.46 1.40 13.39
CA ASP A 236 12.59 2.25 14.58
C ASP A 236 13.36 3.54 14.25
N LEU A 237 12.79 4.34 13.36
CA LEU A 237 13.29 5.66 13.01
C LEU A 237 12.32 6.73 13.52
N PRO A 238 12.83 7.83 14.11
CA PRO A 238 11.97 8.87 14.67
C PRO A 238 11.17 9.63 13.60
N TYR A 239 10.03 10.18 14.00
CA TYR A 239 9.28 11.16 13.23
C TYR A 239 9.45 12.55 13.85
N PRO A 240 9.41 13.65 13.07
CA PRO A 240 9.24 13.68 11.61
C PRO A 240 10.48 13.18 10.88
N ARG A 241 10.28 12.48 9.75
CA ARG A 241 11.38 12.04 8.90
C ARG A 241 11.65 13.07 7.82
N THR A 242 12.87 13.58 7.82
CA THR A 242 13.39 14.58 6.90
C THR A 242 14.55 14.01 6.09
N GLU A 243 15.15 14.82 5.23
CA GLU A 243 16.35 14.43 4.47
C GLU A 243 17.48 13.94 5.39
N ASP A 244 17.66 14.55 6.57
CA ASP A 244 18.70 14.14 7.53
C ASP A 244 18.54 12.69 7.98
N VAL A 245 17.31 12.22 8.15
CA VAL A 245 17.04 10.82 8.49
C VAL A 245 17.50 9.89 7.38
N ARG A 246 17.35 10.26 6.10
CA ARG A 246 17.82 9.46 4.96
C ARG A 246 19.34 9.33 4.91
N LEU A 247 20.05 10.29 5.46
CA LEU A 247 21.51 10.33 5.50
C LEU A 247 22.10 9.67 6.76
N SER A 248 21.25 9.23 7.70
CA SER A 248 21.69 8.63 8.95
C SER A 248 22.22 7.20 8.76
N PRO A 249 23.17 6.77 9.62
CA PRO A 249 23.65 5.38 9.64
C PRO A 249 22.54 4.38 9.90
N GLU A 250 21.60 4.70 10.79
CA GLU A 250 20.47 3.84 11.17
C GLU A 250 19.55 3.57 9.99
N PHE A 251 19.31 4.60 9.15
CA PHE A 251 18.57 4.44 7.90
C PHE A 251 19.32 3.52 6.92
N ALA A 252 20.64 3.70 6.79
CA ALA A 252 21.46 2.88 5.91
C ALA A 252 21.46 1.40 6.35
N ASP A 253 21.51 1.13 7.63
CA ASP A 253 21.47 -0.24 8.18
C ASP A 253 20.11 -0.90 7.93
N LEU A 254 19.00 -0.20 8.19
CA LEU A 254 17.66 -0.69 7.90
C LEU A 254 17.45 -0.94 6.39
N ARG A 255 17.87 0.00 5.55
CA ARG A 255 17.84 -0.15 4.10
C ARG A 255 18.58 -1.40 3.65
N ASN A 256 19.81 -1.61 4.15
CA ASN A 256 20.63 -2.78 3.82
C ASN A 256 19.94 -4.07 4.27
N ARG A 257 19.34 -4.09 5.47
CA ARG A 257 18.58 -5.23 5.99
C ARG A 257 17.39 -5.57 5.09
N VAL A 258 16.59 -4.57 4.72
CA VAL A 258 15.44 -4.76 3.81
C VAL A 258 15.93 -5.24 2.45
N TRP A 259 16.99 -4.63 1.92
CA TRP A 259 17.57 -5.02 0.64
C TRP A 259 18.01 -6.49 0.64
N HIS A 260 18.73 -6.92 1.67
CA HIS A 260 19.13 -8.32 1.82
C HIS A 260 17.92 -9.25 1.89
N SER A 261 16.90 -8.90 2.65
CA SER A 261 15.69 -9.71 2.77
C SER A 261 14.90 -9.81 1.45
N VAL A 262 14.94 -8.77 0.59
CA VAL A 262 14.27 -8.80 -0.72
C VAL A 262 15.06 -9.62 -1.75
N TYR A 263 16.40 -9.46 -1.81
CA TYR A 263 17.20 -9.98 -2.92
C TYR A 263 17.91 -11.30 -2.62
N HIS A 264 18.04 -11.70 -1.35
CA HIS A 264 18.69 -12.95 -0.93
C HIS A 264 17.71 -13.94 -0.30
N GLN A 265 16.48 -13.99 -0.84
CA GLN A 265 15.51 -14.99 -0.45
C GLN A 265 16.02 -16.37 -0.88
N GLU A 266 16.32 -17.25 0.07
CA GLU A 266 16.61 -18.65 -0.25
C GLU A 266 15.40 -19.27 -0.95
N PRO A 267 15.60 -20.00 -2.07
CA PRO A 267 14.51 -20.74 -2.69
C PRO A 267 13.98 -21.72 -1.64
N GLY A 268 12.72 -21.52 -1.24
CA GLY A 268 12.07 -22.37 -0.25
C GLY A 268 12.26 -23.83 -0.66
N ILE A 269 12.86 -24.64 0.19
CA ILE A 269 12.96 -26.08 0.05
C ILE A 269 11.53 -26.58 -0.10
N ALA A 270 11.17 -26.97 -1.32
CA ALA A 270 9.94 -27.69 -1.59
C ALA A 270 9.95 -28.94 -0.72
N ALA A 271 9.13 -28.97 0.33
CA ALA A 271 8.99 -30.14 1.18
C ALA A 271 8.60 -31.34 0.32
N GLY A 272 9.55 -32.26 0.20
CA GLY A 272 9.40 -33.66 -0.02
C GLY A 272 8.34 -34.12 -1.03
N ALA A 273 8.74 -34.30 -2.29
CA ALA A 273 8.20 -35.40 -3.06
C ALA A 273 8.73 -36.69 -2.41
N ALA A 274 7.92 -37.33 -1.61
CA ALA A 274 8.17 -38.68 -1.13
C ALA A 274 8.14 -39.63 -2.33
N SER A 275 9.30 -40.16 -2.65
CA SER A 275 9.47 -41.40 -3.43
C SER A 275 8.89 -42.57 -2.64
N SER A 276 8.04 -43.33 -3.23
CA SER A 276 8.02 -44.80 -3.35
C SER A 276 6.65 -45.24 -3.79
#